data_ba314adf9db49814de073d72865efbc9
#
_entry.id   ba314adf9db49814de073d72865efbc9
#
_cell.length_a   1.000
_cell.length_b   1.000
_cell.length_c   1.000
_cell.angle_alpha   90.00
_cell.angle_beta   90.00
_cell.angle_gamma   90.00
#
_symmetry.space_group_name_H-M   'P 1'
#
loop_
_entity.id
_entity.type
_entity.pdbx_description
1 polymer ?
#
loop_
_entity_poly.entity_id
_entity_poly.type
_entity_poly.pdbx_seq_one_letter_code
_entity_poly.pdbx_strand_id
1 'polypeptide(L)'
;GGGAGGGGGAGPRPGETGTHGARRVINTSGAWTDQVRLLEPGIRDRLLRPTKGIHIVVRKQDFPLNHDVFLRSPRDNRVVWPIPALDEDLVYIGTTDTDYDGPLDHVTATAEDVDYLLEAANFAIPDARLGLRHVVATWAGLLPLIRPEGELAESAVSRAHQNMMSPAGLLTIAVGKIPP
;
A
#
# COMPACT_ATOMS: atom_id res chain seq x y z
N GLY A 1 21.61 -46.10 -3.23
CA GLY A 1 21.36 -45.35 -2.03
C GLY A 1 22.26 -44.14 -1.99
N GLY A 2 21.75 -42.95 -2.35
CA GLY A 2 22.45 -41.71 -2.24
C GLY A 2 21.48 -40.70 -1.67
N GLY A 3 21.57 -40.43 -0.37
CA GLY A 3 20.77 -39.43 0.33
C GLY A 3 21.20 -38.04 -0.09
N ALA A 4 20.31 -37.29 -0.67
CA ALA A 4 20.45 -35.86 -0.88
C ALA A 4 20.20 -35.13 0.46
N GLY A 5 21.28 -34.79 1.16
CA GLY A 5 21.23 -33.94 2.32
C GLY A 5 20.82 -32.53 1.89
N GLY A 6 19.62 -32.11 2.26
CA GLY A 6 19.17 -30.73 2.15
C GLY A 6 19.91 -29.86 3.17
N GLY A 7 21.02 -29.25 2.77
CA GLY A 7 21.68 -28.21 3.56
C GLY A 7 20.87 -26.94 3.50
N GLY A 8 20.09 -26.64 4.55
CA GLY A 8 19.54 -25.32 4.78
C GLY A 8 20.68 -24.34 5.10
N GLY A 9 21.25 -23.70 4.06
CA GLY A 9 22.22 -22.61 4.25
C GLY A 9 21.49 -21.40 4.83
N ALA A 10 21.95 -20.91 5.97
CA ALA A 10 21.52 -19.60 6.45
C ALA A 10 21.83 -18.56 5.35
N GLY A 11 20.82 -17.74 5.02
CA GLY A 11 21.04 -16.65 4.08
C GLY A 11 22.14 -15.68 4.54
N PRO A 12 22.71 -14.86 3.65
CA PRO A 12 23.72 -13.91 4.00
C PRO A 12 23.20 -12.94 5.08
N ARG A 13 24.08 -12.55 6.00
CA ARG A 13 23.76 -11.54 7.02
C ARG A 13 23.56 -10.17 6.36
N PRO A 14 22.86 -9.24 7.01
CA PRO A 14 22.76 -7.87 6.50
C PRO A 14 24.14 -7.30 6.14
N GLY A 15 24.30 -6.86 4.88
CA GLY A 15 25.57 -6.34 4.36
C GLY A 15 26.50 -7.37 3.70
N GLU A 16 26.20 -8.66 3.78
CA GLU A 16 26.93 -9.70 3.05
C GLU A 16 26.31 -9.94 1.69
N THR A 17 27.12 -10.03 0.65
CA THR A 17 26.69 -10.44 -0.69
C THR A 17 27.02 -11.90 -0.92
N GLY A 18 26.09 -12.62 -1.53
CA GLY A 18 26.26 -14.03 -1.87
C GLY A 18 25.56 -14.37 -3.18
N THR A 19 26.04 -15.42 -3.84
CA THR A 19 25.39 -15.96 -5.04
C THR A 19 24.66 -17.25 -4.69
N HIS A 20 23.39 -17.29 -5.00
CA HIS A 20 22.54 -18.46 -4.82
C HIS A 20 22.05 -18.98 -6.15
N GLY A 21 22.27 -20.27 -6.43
CA GLY A 21 21.68 -20.95 -7.58
C GLY A 21 20.25 -21.39 -7.27
N ALA A 22 19.31 -21.04 -8.15
CA ALA A 22 17.92 -21.47 -8.05
C ALA A 22 17.39 -21.92 -9.42
N ARG A 23 16.42 -22.85 -9.41
CA ARG A 23 15.74 -23.27 -10.64
C ARG A 23 14.76 -22.22 -11.16
N ARG A 24 14.20 -21.45 -10.28
CA ARG A 24 13.25 -20.36 -10.55
C ARG A 24 13.49 -19.22 -9.57
N VAL A 25 13.33 -18.02 -10.03
CA VAL A 25 13.31 -16.82 -9.21
C VAL A 25 11.94 -16.21 -9.32
N ILE A 26 11.33 -15.91 -8.18
CA ILE A 26 9.98 -15.34 -8.10
C ILE A 26 10.09 -13.98 -7.40
N ASN A 27 9.65 -12.95 -8.09
CA ASN A 27 9.59 -11.59 -7.56
C ASN A 27 8.20 -11.31 -6.98
N THR A 28 8.12 -11.17 -5.67
CA THR A 28 6.91 -10.82 -4.93
C THR A 28 7.16 -9.61 -4.01
N SER A 29 8.01 -8.69 -4.44
CA SER A 29 8.54 -7.60 -3.62
C SER A 29 7.59 -6.40 -3.47
N GLY A 30 6.30 -6.53 -3.85
CA GLY A 30 5.27 -5.50 -3.63
C GLY A 30 5.62 -4.19 -4.33
N ALA A 31 5.71 -3.09 -3.58
CA ALA A 31 6.02 -1.77 -4.15
C ALA A 31 7.41 -1.72 -4.81
N TRP A 32 8.35 -2.58 -4.41
CA TRP A 32 9.71 -2.67 -4.97
C TRP A 32 9.82 -3.60 -6.19
N THR A 33 8.71 -4.12 -6.70
CA THR A 33 8.68 -5.03 -7.85
C THR A 33 9.50 -4.53 -9.03
N ASP A 34 9.39 -3.24 -9.38
CA ASP A 34 10.13 -2.68 -10.50
C ASP A 34 11.63 -2.56 -10.22
N GLN A 35 12.04 -2.33 -8.97
CA GLN A 35 13.45 -2.33 -8.63
C GLN A 35 14.10 -3.69 -8.89
N VAL A 36 13.40 -4.78 -8.56
CA VAL A 36 13.87 -6.15 -8.82
C VAL A 36 13.83 -6.47 -10.31
N ARG A 37 12.75 -6.12 -11.02
CA ARG A 37 12.62 -6.35 -12.48
C ARG A 37 13.72 -5.66 -13.29
N LEU A 38 14.02 -4.42 -12.94
CA LEU A 38 15.02 -3.61 -13.65
C LEU A 38 16.47 -4.09 -13.44
N LEU A 39 16.72 -5.06 -12.54
CA LEU A 39 18.01 -5.75 -12.44
C LEU A 39 18.25 -6.70 -13.62
N GLU A 40 17.18 -7.14 -14.29
CA GLU A 40 17.31 -8.02 -15.45
C GLU A 40 17.73 -7.22 -16.69
N PRO A 41 18.83 -7.64 -17.38
CA PRO A 41 19.26 -6.99 -18.61
C PRO A 41 18.17 -7.01 -19.68
N GLY A 42 17.87 -5.86 -20.27
CA GLY A 42 16.87 -5.72 -21.33
C GLY A 42 15.49 -5.23 -20.86
N ILE A 43 15.18 -5.30 -19.58
CA ILE A 43 13.98 -4.67 -19.03
C ILE A 43 14.28 -3.20 -18.76
N ARG A 44 13.44 -2.31 -19.28
CA ARG A 44 13.58 -0.85 -19.11
C ARG A 44 12.29 -0.17 -18.72
N ASP A 45 11.16 -0.84 -18.88
CA ASP A 45 9.83 -0.32 -18.59
C ASP A 45 9.43 -0.61 -17.15
N ARG A 46 8.78 0.37 -16.54
CA ARG A 46 8.15 0.20 -15.22
C ARG A 46 6.77 -0.41 -15.40
N LEU A 47 6.50 -1.42 -14.60
CA LEU A 47 5.23 -2.11 -14.52
C LEU A 47 4.25 -1.39 -13.60
N LEU A 48 4.77 -0.85 -12.50
CA LEU A 48 3.93 -0.32 -11.44
C LEU A 48 3.62 1.17 -11.60
N ARG A 49 2.45 1.54 -11.09
CA ARG A 49 2.01 2.89 -10.75
C ARG A 49 1.63 2.87 -9.27
N PRO A 50 2.59 3.11 -8.35
CA PRO A 50 2.29 3.10 -6.93
C PRO A 50 1.32 4.22 -6.57
N THR A 51 0.36 3.93 -5.71
CA THR A 51 -0.47 4.93 -5.06
C THR A 51 -0.26 4.92 -3.56
N LYS A 52 -0.38 6.07 -2.93
CA LYS A 52 -0.24 6.25 -1.49
C LYS A 52 -1.61 6.30 -0.84
N GLY A 53 -1.81 5.44 0.16
CA GLY A 53 -2.94 5.50 1.07
C GLY A 53 -2.48 5.87 2.47
N ILE A 54 -3.17 6.81 3.13
CA ILE A 54 -2.90 7.15 4.51
C ILE A 54 -4.12 6.96 5.39
N HIS A 55 -3.87 6.80 6.69
CA HIS A 55 -4.90 6.84 7.72
C HIS A 55 -4.51 7.87 8.77
N ILE A 56 -5.50 8.50 9.34
CA ILE A 56 -5.38 9.26 10.58
C ILE A 56 -6.00 8.48 11.73
N VAL A 57 -5.48 8.68 12.92
CA VAL A 57 -6.01 8.10 14.15
C VAL A 57 -6.53 9.22 15.02
N VAL A 58 -7.74 9.09 15.50
CA VAL A 58 -8.37 10.03 16.42
C VAL A 58 -8.90 9.28 17.65
N ARG A 59 -9.15 10.00 18.75
CA ARG A 59 -9.76 9.38 19.92
C ARG A 59 -11.25 9.16 19.70
N LYS A 60 -11.79 8.08 20.23
CA LYS A 60 -13.21 7.74 20.12
C LYS A 60 -14.11 8.80 20.78
N GLN A 61 -13.64 9.48 21.81
CA GLN A 61 -14.38 10.59 22.43
C GLN A 61 -14.58 11.79 21.48
N ASP A 62 -13.64 12.01 20.53
CA ASP A 62 -13.71 13.11 19.58
C ASP A 62 -14.48 12.73 18.30
N PHE A 63 -14.56 11.43 18.02
CA PHE A 63 -15.30 10.87 16.88
C PHE A 63 -16.01 9.57 17.31
N PRO A 64 -17.16 9.67 18.00
CA PRO A 64 -17.80 8.53 18.66
C PRO A 64 -18.47 7.60 17.64
N LEU A 65 -17.79 6.53 17.28
CA LEU A 65 -18.33 5.45 16.48
C LEU A 65 -18.38 4.14 17.28
N ASN A 66 -19.46 3.40 17.12
CA ASN A 66 -19.63 2.06 17.68
C ASN A 66 -19.43 0.96 16.65
N HIS A 67 -19.53 1.32 15.37
CA HIS A 67 -19.39 0.43 14.23
C HIS A 67 -18.58 1.13 13.14
N ASP A 68 -18.00 0.37 12.24
CA ASP A 68 -17.41 0.89 11.01
C ASP A 68 -18.50 1.50 10.11
N VAL A 69 -18.15 2.57 9.42
CA VAL A 69 -19.04 3.27 8.50
C VAL A 69 -18.31 3.64 7.21
N PHE A 70 -19.02 3.69 6.11
CA PHE A 70 -18.52 4.21 4.85
C PHE A 70 -18.97 5.66 4.68
N LEU A 71 -18.02 6.56 4.59
CA LEU A 71 -18.23 7.96 4.30
C LEU A 71 -17.90 8.26 2.84
N ARG A 72 -18.39 9.37 2.35
CA ARG A 72 -18.03 9.89 1.03
C ARG A 72 -17.32 11.22 1.17
N SER A 73 -16.14 11.33 0.57
CA SER A 73 -15.43 12.60 0.51
C SER A 73 -16.23 13.61 -0.34
N PRO A 74 -16.41 14.85 0.14
CA PRO A 74 -17.08 15.89 -0.62
C PRO A 74 -16.24 16.38 -1.82
N ARG A 75 -14.92 16.13 -1.84
CA ARG A 75 -14.02 16.56 -2.91
C ARG A 75 -14.18 15.76 -4.19
N ASP A 76 -14.31 14.44 -4.07
CA ASP A 76 -14.19 13.51 -5.19
C ASP A 76 -15.12 12.29 -5.11
N ASN A 77 -16.00 12.27 -4.10
CA ASN A 77 -16.95 11.18 -3.84
C ASN A 77 -16.30 9.81 -3.54
N ARG A 78 -15.00 9.77 -3.25
CA ARG A 78 -14.31 8.53 -2.83
C ARG A 78 -14.79 8.09 -1.47
N VAL A 79 -14.72 6.78 -1.26
CA VAL A 79 -15.06 6.18 0.04
C VAL A 79 -13.92 6.39 1.01
N VAL A 80 -14.26 6.93 2.18
CA VAL A 80 -13.41 6.98 3.37
C VAL A 80 -14.05 6.09 4.42
N TRP A 81 -13.26 5.27 5.09
CA TRP A 81 -13.75 4.23 5.98
C TRP A 81 -13.24 4.43 7.42
N PRO A 82 -13.99 5.10 8.27
CA PRO A 82 -13.73 5.12 9.70
C PRO A 82 -14.05 3.77 10.34
N ILE A 83 -13.07 3.25 11.10
CA ILE A 83 -13.14 1.95 11.77
C ILE A 83 -12.78 2.15 13.24
N PRO A 84 -13.70 1.90 14.21
CA PRO A 84 -13.33 1.88 15.61
C PRO A 84 -12.37 0.74 15.92
N ALA A 85 -11.31 1.01 16.68
CA ALA A 85 -10.41 -0.02 17.16
C ALA A 85 -11.12 -0.94 18.15
N LEU A 86 -10.87 -2.25 18.08
CA LEU A 86 -11.60 -3.24 18.88
C LEU A 86 -11.31 -3.13 20.38
N ASP A 87 -10.05 -2.91 20.74
CA ASP A 87 -9.58 -2.95 22.14
C ASP A 87 -9.00 -1.62 22.62
N GLU A 88 -9.17 -0.54 21.83
CA GLU A 88 -8.62 0.78 22.13
C GLU A 88 -9.69 1.87 21.99
N ASP A 89 -9.49 2.97 22.69
CA ASP A 89 -10.37 4.14 22.62
C ASP A 89 -10.00 5.05 21.44
N LEU A 90 -9.82 4.40 20.25
CA LEU A 90 -9.36 5.02 19.02
C LEU A 90 -10.29 4.73 17.85
N VAL A 91 -10.23 5.58 16.84
CA VAL A 91 -10.85 5.39 15.52
C VAL A 91 -9.82 5.64 14.45
N TYR A 92 -9.71 4.71 13.51
CA TYR A 92 -8.89 4.83 12.31
C TYR A 92 -9.75 5.39 11.19
N ILE A 93 -9.32 6.48 10.55
CA ILE A 93 -10.05 7.10 9.44
C ILE A 93 -9.15 7.05 8.20
N GLY A 94 -9.58 6.38 7.17
CA GLY A 94 -8.84 6.22 5.91
C GLY A 94 -9.71 5.66 4.79
N THR A 95 -9.22 5.65 3.61
CA THR A 95 -7.86 5.98 3.22
C THR A 95 -7.87 7.01 2.10
N THR A 96 -6.77 7.71 1.93
CA THR A 96 -6.49 8.42 0.65
C THR A 96 -6.07 7.42 -0.42
N ASP A 97 -6.05 7.83 -1.68
CA ASP A 97 -5.53 7.06 -2.82
C ASP A 97 -4.99 8.06 -3.84
N THR A 98 -3.71 8.37 -3.74
CA THR A 98 -3.04 9.39 -4.56
C THR A 98 -1.81 8.80 -5.23
N ASP A 99 -1.54 9.18 -6.48
CA ASP A 99 -0.32 8.77 -7.17
C ASP A 99 0.92 9.09 -6.33
N TYR A 100 1.89 8.19 -6.37
CA TYR A 100 3.11 8.32 -5.59
C TYR A 100 4.35 8.00 -6.41
N ASP A 101 5.27 8.97 -6.48
CA ASP A 101 6.55 8.88 -7.19
C ASP A 101 7.78 9.13 -6.28
N GLY A 102 7.53 9.25 -4.98
CA GLY A 102 8.57 9.46 -3.98
C GLY A 102 9.35 8.18 -3.59
N PRO A 103 10.25 8.28 -2.59
CA PRO A 103 11.01 7.16 -2.08
C PRO A 103 10.11 6.09 -1.45
N LEU A 104 10.25 4.83 -1.91
CA LEU A 104 9.38 3.72 -1.46
C LEU A 104 9.61 3.33 0.00
N ASP A 105 10.82 3.58 0.54
CA ASP A 105 11.22 3.20 1.89
C ASP A 105 10.79 4.21 2.98
N HIS A 106 10.32 5.40 2.56
CA HIS A 106 9.97 6.50 3.46
C HIS A 106 8.66 7.16 3.04
N VAL A 107 7.57 6.42 3.18
CA VAL A 107 6.23 6.92 2.86
C VAL A 107 5.61 7.52 4.11
N THR A 108 5.19 8.77 4.03
CA THR A 108 4.59 9.51 5.15
C THR A 108 3.32 10.23 4.72
N ALA A 109 2.44 10.49 5.69
CA ALA A 109 1.28 11.35 5.48
C ALA A 109 1.73 12.81 5.30
N THR A 110 1.11 13.52 4.37
CA THR A 110 1.27 14.96 4.20
C THR A 110 0.13 15.72 4.90
N ALA A 111 0.29 17.01 5.08
CA ALA A 111 -0.77 17.85 5.62
C ALA A 111 -2.04 17.79 4.77
N GLU A 112 -1.88 17.77 3.44
CA GLU A 112 -3.00 17.66 2.50
C GLU A 112 -3.77 16.34 2.62
N ASP A 113 -3.06 15.23 2.82
CA ASP A 113 -3.68 13.93 3.08
C ASP A 113 -4.53 13.96 4.36
N VAL A 114 -3.99 14.57 5.43
CA VAL A 114 -4.69 14.69 6.71
C VAL A 114 -5.92 15.58 6.58
N ASP A 115 -5.78 16.73 5.93
CA ASP A 115 -6.88 17.67 5.70
C ASP A 115 -8.01 17.03 4.89
N TYR A 116 -7.67 16.23 3.88
CA TYR A 116 -8.65 15.48 3.08
C TYR A 116 -9.50 14.55 3.95
N LEU A 117 -8.88 13.79 4.86
CA LEU A 117 -9.60 12.85 5.72
C LEU A 117 -10.41 13.56 6.81
N LEU A 118 -9.88 14.65 7.37
CA LEU A 118 -10.62 15.49 8.34
C LEU A 118 -11.85 16.13 7.70
N GLU A 119 -11.72 16.60 6.46
CA GLU A 119 -12.84 17.18 5.72
C GLU A 119 -13.93 16.14 5.45
N ALA A 120 -13.56 14.94 4.99
CA ALA A 120 -14.51 13.86 4.76
C ALA A 120 -15.25 13.44 6.05
N ALA A 121 -14.53 13.34 7.16
CA ALA A 121 -15.11 13.01 8.47
C ALA A 121 -16.07 14.09 8.95
N ASN A 122 -15.68 15.37 8.90
CA ASN A 122 -16.50 16.50 9.32
C ASN A 122 -17.71 16.73 8.40
N PHE A 123 -17.58 16.44 7.10
CA PHE A 123 -18.71 16.53 6.18
C PHE A 123 -19.80 15.53 6.54
N ALA A 124 -19.40 14.31 6.90
CA ALA A 124 -20.36 13.26 7.26
C ALA A 124 -20.90 13.42 8.69
N ILE A 125 -20.08 13.89 9.64
CA ILE A 125 -20.44 14.11 11.05
C ILE A 125 -19.99 15.52 11.45
N PRO A 126 -20.78 16.57 11.11
CA PRO A 126 -20.38 17.97 11.33
C PRO A 126 -20.15 18.33 12.81
N ASP A 127 -20.84 17.65 13.70
CA ASP A 127 -20.73 17.91 15.15
C ASP A 127 -19.39 17.44 15.74
N ALA A 128 -18.67 16.55 15.06
CA ALA A 128 -17.35 16.06 15.49
C ALA A 128 -16.30 17.19 15.49
N ARG A 129 -16.39 18.14 14.54
CA ARG A 129 -15.49 19.30 14.44
C ARG A 129 -14.02 18.94 14.58
N LEU A 130 -13.63 17.82 13.93
CA LEU A 130 -12.26 17.33 13.96
C LEU A 130 -11.31 18.35 13.33
N GLY A 131 -10.16 18.50 13.94
CA GLY A 131 -9.06 19.30 13.44
C GLY A 131 -7.74 18.63 13.75
N LEU A 132 -6.62 19.19 13.29
CA LEU A 132 -5.29 18.62 13.44
C LEU A 132 -4.95 18.23 14.89
N ARG A 133 -5.43 19.01 15.87
CA ARG A 133 -5.23 18.74 17.30
C ARG A 133 -5.84 17.42 17.80
N HIS A 134 -6.79 16.86 17.07
CA HIS A 134 -7.45 15.60 17.41
C HIS A 134 -6.74 14.37 16.79
N VAL A 135 -5.83 14.61 15.86
CA VAL A 135 -5.05 13.55 15.21
C VAL A 135 -3.93 13.12 16.16
N VAL A 136 -4.01 11.91 16.68
CA VAL A 136 -3.02 11.36 17.61
C VAL A 136 -1.90 10.60 16.91
N ALA A 137 -2.16 10.08 15.73
CA ALA A 137 -1.17 9.39 14.90
C ALA A 137 -1.60 9.37 13.42
N THR A 138 -0.64 9.10 12.56
CA THR A 138 -0.87 8.81 11.14
C THR A 138 -0.02 7.63 10.71
N TRP A 139 -0.47 6.88 9.70
CA TRP A 139 0.39 5.96 8.96
C TRP A 139 0.12 6.05 7.47
N ALA A 140 1.09 5.63 6.69
CA ALA A 140 1.01 5.63 5.24
C ALA A 140 1.50 4.29 4.68
N GLY A 141 0.95 3.88 3.57
CA GLY A 141 1.36 2.70 2.83
C GLY A 141 1.22 2.91 1.33
N LEU A 142 1.86 2.02 0.57
CA LEU A 142 1.79 2.03 -0.89
C LEU A 142 0.98 0.84 -1.40
N LEU A 143 0.10 1.13 -2.36
CA LEU A 143 -0.52 0.11 -3.19
C LEU A 143 0.27 0.01 -4.49
N PRO A 144 0.86 -1.15 -4.80
CA PRO A 144 1.65 -1.36 -6.01
C PRO A 144 0.73 -1.68 -7.21
N LEU A 145 -0.06 -0.70 -7.66
CA LEU A 145 -0.97 -0.89 -8.78
C LEU A 145 -0.20 -1.09 -10.09
N ILE A 146 -0.76 -1.89 -11.00
CA ILE A 146 -0.19 -2.06 -12.34
C ILE A 146 -0.55 -0.83 -13.18
N ARG A 147 0.44 -0.30 -13.89
CA ARG A 147 0.25 0.80 -14.82
C ARG A 147 -0.71 0.37 -15.92
N PRO A 148 -1.86 1.04 -16.08
CA PRO A 148 -2.79 0.72 -17.15
C PRO A 148 -2.23 1.17 -18.51
N GLU A 149 -2.72 0.59 -19.58
CA GLU A 149 -2.56 1.14 -20.91
C GLU A 149 -3.46 2.37 -21.05
N GLY A 150 -2.87 3.55 -21.16
CA GLY A 150 -3.57 4.84 -21.21
C GLY A 150 -3.69 5.56 -19.86
N GLU A 151 -4.29 6.75 -19.88
CA GLU A 151 -4.52 7.56 -18.68
C GLU A 151 -5.84 7.16 -18.02
N LEU A 152 -5.76 6.53 -16.85
CA LEU A 152 -6.90 6.21 -15.99
C LEU A 152 -6.72 6.86 -14.62
N ALA A 153 -7.84 7.26 -14.01
CA ALA A 153 -7.83 7.67 -12.61
C ALA A 153 -7.41 6.49 -11.70
N GLU A 154 -6.76 6.79 -10.56
CA GLU A 154 -6.22 5.79 -9.64
C GLU A 154 -7.30 4.79 -9.19
N SER A 155 -8.50 5.29 -8.92
CA SER A 155 -9.65 4.48 -8.50
C SER A 155 -10.17 3.51 -9.58
N ALA A 156 -9.84 3.77 -10.86
CA ALA A 156 -10.23 2.93 -11.99
C ALA A 156 -9.15 1.88 -12.36
N VAL A 157 -7.95 1.95 -11.76
CA VAL A 157 -6.87 0.99 -12.03
C VAL A 157 -7.21 -0.37 -11.42
N SER A 158 -7.03 -1.43 -12.20
CA SER A 158 -7.28 -2.81 -11.75
C SER A 158 -6.37 -3.17 -10.58
N ARG A 159 -6.97 -3.76 -9.54
CA ARG A 159 -6.27 -4.30 -8.36
C ARG A 159 -6.08 -5.82 -8.42
N ALA A 160 -6.39 -6.45 -9.57
CA ALA A 160 -6.15 -7.88 -9.77
C ALA A 160 -4.64 -8.15 -9.88
N HIS A 161 -4.19 -9.26 -9.28
CA HIS A 161 -2.80 -9.67 -9.43
C HIS A 161 -2.52 -10.10 -10.88
N GLN A 162 -1.29 -9.89 -11.30
CA GLN A 162 -0.79 -10.37 -12.60
C GLN A 162 0.48 -11.17 -12.42
N ASN A 163 0.57 -12.25 -13.17
CA ASN A 163 1.74 -13.11 -13.24
C ASN A 163 2.43 -12.87 -14.58
N MET A 164 3.68 -12.49 -14.55
CA MET A 164 4.47 -12.21 -15.76
C MET A 164 5.80 -12.92 -15.70
N MET A 165 6.14 -13.59 -16.79
CA MET A 165 7.44 -14.22 -16.96
C MET A 165 8.32 -13.34 -17.85
N SER A 166 9.49 -12.97 -17.35
CA SER A 166 10.49 -12.25 -18.13
C SER A 166 11.21 -13.18 -19.11
N PRO A 167 11.90 -12.62 -20.13
CA PRO A 167 12.71 -13.43 -21.07
C PRO A 167 13.80 -14.26 -20.37
N ALA A 168 14.39 -13.81 -19.28
CA ALA A 168 15.40 -14.56 -18.53
C ALA A 168 14.79 -15.53 -17.49
N GLY A 169 13.46 -15.60 -17.37
CA GLY A 169 12.77 -16.56 -16.52
C GLY A 169 12.46 -16.08 -15.10
N LEU A 170 12.52 -14.76 -14.84
CA LEU A 170 12.02 -14.16 -13.62
C LEU A 170 10.49 -14.15 -13.65
N LEU A 171 9.84 -14.90 -12.73
CA LEU A 171 8.40 -14.82 -12.53
C LEU A 171 8.09 -13.65 -11.60
N THR A 172 7.41 -12.63 -12.10
CA THR A 172 6.89 -11.52 -11.30
C THR A 172 5.42 -11.74 -10.98
N ILE A 173 5.08 -11.69 -9.71
CA ILE A 173 3.70 -11.66 -9.21
C ILE A 173 3.48 -10.25 -8.66
N ALA A 174 2.82 -9.43 -9.45
CA ALA A 174 2.59 -8.03 -9.11
C ALA A 174 1.15 -7.80 -8.72
N VAL A 175 0.96 -6.93 -7.75
CA VAL A 175 -0.34 -6.53 -7.19
C VAL A 175 -1.09 -7.70 -6.56
N GLY A 176 -1.91 -7.39 -5.67
CA GLY A 176 -2.88 -8.26 -5.04
C GLY A 176 -3.71 -7.38 -4.14
N LYS A 177 -5.00 -7.38 -4.33
CA LYS A 177 -5.88 -6.91 -3.26
C LYS A 177 -6.15 -8.09 -2.33
N ILE A 178 -6.40 -7.78 -1.08
CA ILE A 178 -7.05 -8.76 -0.20
C ILE A 178 -8.38 -9.12 -0.89
N PRO A 179 -8.65 -10.39 -1.19
CA PRO A 179 -9.93 -10.79 -1.77
C PRO A 179 -11.07 -10.40 -0.84
N PRO A 180 -12.26 -10.13 -1.38
CA PRO A 180 -13.44 -9.86 -0.58
C PRO A 180 -13.82 -11.05 0.28
#